data_a344196ef42a6d74828b393a248c35d6
#
_entry.id   a344196ef42a6d74828b393a248c35d6
#
_cell.length_a   1.000
_cell.length_b   1.000
_cell.length_c   1.000
_cell.angle_alpha   90.00
_cell.angle_beta   90.00
_cell.angle_gamma   90.00
#
_symmetry.space_group_name_H-M   'P 1'
#
loop_
_entity.id
_entity.type
_entity.pdbx_description
1 polymer ?
#
loop_
_entity_poly.entity_id
_entity_poly.type
_entity_poly.pdbx_seq_one_letter_code
_entity_poly.pdbx_strand_id
1 'polypeptide(L)'
;LMIARKVAVDRLGLTEATLPLDTLDNNIVCEDALFTKWPRADAIIGNPPFLGGSRIRQGLGDEYAVLLAEKFTKVKDKVDFCTFWFRLSHDHINQNGRAGLVGTNTISQGKSRIASLDFIVENGGIIHEAISTQPWSGQANVHVSIVNWGKQNSQDLYLDNRRVSRINTSLKTTADISRSKRISANLGNCFEGVKPTGKGFLVSEKEANYWLKSSIQNSDILKPFSDAKSLTDSPSGQPRRWIIDFHGKSLEEASAYEQPFERVKTEVKPQREKNRDQKTREYWRLSPRPRPEMREAIKLQKKYFINPRLSKWYVFLPIQAEYLPSDSTKVVASEDFYILGMLTSESHRIWTRAQSLVVQKTFQH
;
A
#
# COMPACT_ATOMS: atom_id res chain seq x y z
N LEU A 1 -0.38 13.86 33.34
CA LEU A 1 0.57 14.70 34.11
C LEU A 1 -0.18 15.43 35.24
N MET A 2 -1.29 16.14 34.97
CA MET A 2 -2.10 16.89 35.94
C MET A 2 -2.68 15.99 37.03
N ILE A 3 -3.24 14.84 36.70
CA ILE A 3 -3.76 13.85 37.66
C ILE A 3 -2.63 13.32 38.55
N ALA A 4 -1.47 12.99 37.99
CA ALA A 4 -0.32 12.51 38.74
C ALA A 4 0.22 13.60 39.70
N ARG A 5 0.24 14.87 39.27
CA ARG A 5 0.61 16.00 40.13
C ARG A 5 -0.40 16.18 41.26
N LYS A 6 -1.70 16.16 40.97
CA LYS A 6 -2.74 16.25 41.98
C LYS A 6 -2.62 15.15 43.04
N VAL A 7 -2.45 13.89 42.61
CA VAL A 7 -2.24 12.74 43.50
C VAL A 7 -0.98 12.92 44.35
N ALA A 8 0.10 13.46 43.79
CA ALA A 8 1.32 13.75 44.56
C ALA A 8 1.10 14.87 45.58
N VAL A 9 0.43 15.97 45.19
CA VAL A 9 0.07 17.10 46.08
C VAL A 9 -0.82 16.59 47.25
N ASP A 10 -1.86 15.82 46.96
CA ASP A 10 -2.75 15.25 47.95
C ASP A 10 -2.02 14.30 48.90
N ARG A 11 -1.08 13.48 48.39
CA ARG A 11 -0.28 12.58 49.24
C ARG A 11 0.75 13.28 50.11
N LEU A 12 1.23 14.42 49.67
CA LEU A 12 2.24 15.19 50.39
C LEU A 12 1.63 16.26 51.31
N GLY A 13 0.28 16.38 51.34
CA GLY A 13 -0.42 17.39 52.14
C GLY A 13 -0.09 18.81 51.78
N LEU A 14 0.28 19.08 50.51
CA LEU A 14 0.60 20.41 50.04
C LEU A 14 -0.68 21.18 49.70
N THR A 15 -0.80 22.42 50.17
CA THR A 15 -1.85 23.36 49.77
C THR A 15 -1.43 24.01 48.43
N GLU A 16 -1.77 23.43 47.34
CA GLU A 16 -1.70 24.13 46.03
C GLU A 16 -3.06 24.74 45.70
N ALA A 17 -3.04 25.93 45.07
CA ALA A 17 -4.25 26.46 44.46
C ALA A 17 -4.87 25.43 43.52
N THR A 18 -6.17 25.18 43.62
CA THR A 18 -6.90 24.31 42.73
C THR A 18 -6.59 24.69 41.29
N LEU A 19 -6.14 23.71 40.48
CA LEU A 19 -6.02 23.93 39.05
C LEU A 19 -7.33 24.51 38.53
N PRO A 20 -7.33 25.57 37.72
CA PRO A 20 -8.54 26.20 37.22
C PRO A 20 -9.23 25.22 36.24
N LEU A 21 -9.89 24.19 36.79
CA LEU A 21 -10.68 23.22 36.03
C LEU A 21 -11.97 23.89 35.50
N ASP A 22 -12.40 24.97 36.13
CA ASP A 22 -13.60 25.73 35.79
C ASP A 22 -13.55 26.36 34.38
N THR A 23 -12.36 26.48 33.80
CA THR A 23 -12.21 26.95 32.40
C THR A 23 -12.23 25.80 31.38
N LEU A 24 -12.16 24.54 31.80
CA LEU A 24 -12.11 23.41 30.90
C LEU A 24 -13.48 23.11 30.25
N ASP A 25 -14.57 23.35 30.96
CA ASP A 25 -15.91 23.03 30.47
C ASP A 25 -16.27 23.83 29.21
N ASN A 26 -15.73 25.04 29.06
CA ASN A 26 -15.91 25.86 27.87
C ASN A 26 -14.89 25.57 26.76
N ASN A 27 -13.84 24.78 27.03
CA ASN A 27 -12.75 24.51 26.12
C ASN A 27 -12.73 23.06 25.62
N ILE A 28 -13.57 22.18 26.20
CA ILE A 28 -13.75 20.81 25.72
C ILE A 28 -14.98 20.78 24.83
N VAL A 29 -14.75 20.58 23.54
CA VAL A 29 -15.82 20.52 22.52
C VAL A 29 -16.05 19.05 22.17
N CYS A 30 -17.29 18.58 22.36
CA CYS A 30 -17.70 17.23 22.02
C CYS A 30 -18.38 17.23 20.63
N GLU A 31 -17.58 17.31 19.58
CA GLU A 31 -18.03 17.35 18.18
C GLU A 31 -17.05 16.55 17.31
N ASP A 32 -17.43 16.31 16.04
CA ASP A 32 -16.51 15.75 15.08
C ASP A 32 -15.37 16.73 14.79
N ALA A 33 -14.17 16.38 15.22
CA ALA A 33 -12.99 17.22 15.09
C ALA A 33 -12.67 17.60 13.64
N LEU A 34 -13.05 16.78 12.66
CA LEU A 34 -12.81 17.10 11.24
C LEU A 34 -13.80 18.14 10.69
N PHE A 35 -14.94 18.33 11.32
CA PHE A 35 -16.00 19.25 10.84
C PHE A 35 -16.23 20.45 11.73
N THR A 36 -15.76 20.40 12.98
CA THR A 36 -15.83 21.58 13.89
C THR A 36 -14.80 22.65 13.49
N LYS A 37 -14.97 23.86 14.02
CA LYS A 37 -14.06 24.99 13.80
C LYS A 37 -12.93 24.97 14.80
N TRP A 38 -11.72 24.77 14.34
CA TRP A 38 -10.51 24.81 15.17
C TRP A 38 -10.09 26.27 15.42
N PRO A 39 -9.68 26.63 16.66
CA PRO A 39 -9.02 27.89 16.93
C PRO A 39 -7.59 27.86 16.37
N ARG A 40 -7.00 29.05 16.21
CA ARG A 40 -5.54 29.18 16.03
C ARG A 40 -4.86 28.78 17.32
N ALA A 41 -3.74 28.07 17.23
CA ALA A 41 -3.02 27.59 18.40
C ALA A 41 -1.50 27.73 18.24
N ASP A 42 -0.81 27.93 19.35
CA ASP A 42 0.65 27.94 19.40
C ASP A 42 1.22 26.52 19.48
N ALA A 43 0.44 25.58 20.02
CA ALA A 43 0.80 24.18 20.09
C ALA A 43 -0.43 23.29 19.82
N ILE A 44 -0.27 22.31 18.92
CA ILE A 44 -1.26 21.28 18.64
C ILE A 44 -0.59 19.93 18.84
N ILE A 45 -1.11 19.13 19.76
CA ILE A 45 -0.66 17.76 19.99
C ILE A 45 -1.85 16.79 19.91
N GLY A 46 -1.62 15.59 19.41
CA GLY A 46 -2.71 14.63 19.35
C GLY A 46 -2.33 13.25 18.83
N ASN A 47 -3.23 12.33 19.09
CA ASN A 47 -3.23 10.98 18.57
C ASN A 47 -4.56 10.75 17.84
N PRO A 48 -4.67 11.16 16.57
CA PRO A 48 -5.90 11.00 15.81
C PRO A 48 -6.23 9.52 15.56
N PRO A 49 -7.51 9.19 15.30
CA PRO A 49 -7.94 7.81 15.10
C PRO A 49 -7.28 7.15 13.88
N PHE A 50 -6.90 5.88 14.03
CA PHE A 50 -6.28 5.09 12.98
C PHE A 50 -7.32 4.24 12.25
N LEU A 51 -7.57 4.59 10.99
CA LEU A 51 -8.44 3.83 10.10
C LEU A 51 -7.86 3.88 8.69
N GLY A 52 -7.57 2.72 8.11
CA GLY A 52 -7.05 2.65 6.75
C GLY A 52 -8.05 3.20 5.72
N GLY A 53 -7.58 3.96 4.75
CA GLY A 53 -8.42 4.67 3.78
C GLY A 53 -9.42 3.81 3.00
N SER A 54 -9.13 2.52 2.82
CA SER A 54 -10.08 1.57 2.20
C SER A 54 -11.26 1.19 3.12
N ARG A 55 -11.14 1.43 4.43
CA ARG A 55 -12.13 1.09 5.46
C ARG A 55 -12.99 2.27 5.89
N ILE A 56 -12.69 3.50 5.48
CA ILE A 56 -13.44 4.70 5.87
C ILE A 56 -14.92 4.55 5.51
N ARG A 57 -15.25 4.15 4.29
CA ARG A 57 -16.65 3.92 3.87
C ARG A 57 -17.33 2.79 4.64
N GLN A 58 -16.59 1.74 4.95
CA GLN A 58 -17.13 0.60 5.69
C GLN A 58 -17.34 0.93 7.18
N GLY A 59 -16.45 1.71 7.77
CA GLY A 59 -16.46 2.03 9.20
C GLY A 59 -17.31 3.26 9.55
N LEU A 60 -17.35 4.27 8.68
CA LEU A 60 -18.00 5.57 8.96
C LEU A 60 -19.17 5.87 8.04
N GLY A 61 -19.43 5.03 7.04
CA GLY A 61 -20.52 5.21 6.08
C GLY A 61 -20.13 5.98 4.82
N ASP A 62 -20.99 5.86 3.81
CA ASP A 62 -20.78 6.50 2.51
C ASP A 62 -20.96 8.02 2.58
N GLU A 63 -21.94 8.50 3.33
CA GLU A 63 -22.24 9.93 3.53
C GLU A 63 -21.03 10.64 4.17
N TYR A 64 -20.46 10.07 5.22
CA TYR A 64 -19.27 10.62 5.86
C TYR A 64 -18.07 10.70 4.92
N ALA A 65 -17.88 9.69 4.10
CA ALA A 65 -16.81 9.67 3.10
C ALA A 65 -16.99 10.73 2.01
N VAL A 66 -18.25 11.06 1.66
CA VAL A 66 -18.58 12.17 0.74
C VAL A 66 -18.24 13.50 1.39
N LEU A 67 -18.70 13.76 2.62
CA LEU A 67 -18.39 14.98 3.37
C LEU A 67 -16.88 15.23 3.51
N LEU A 68 -16.10 14.18 3.79
CA LEU A 68 -14.64 14.27 3.82
C LEU A 68 -14.06 14.70 2.46
N ALA A 69 -14.55 14.13 1.36
CA ALA A 69 -14.08 14.45 0.02
C ALA A 69 -14.42 15.90 -0.38
N GLU A 70 -15.58 16.40 0.04
CA GLU A 70 -16.00 17.78 -0.18
C GLU A 70 -15.16 18.78 0.63
N LYS A 71 -14.92 18.49 1.92
CA LYS A 71 -14.09 19.35 2.77
C LYS A 71 -12.62 19.34 2.36
N PHE A 72 -12.09 18.18 2.01
CA PHE A 72 -10.66 17.99 1.69
C PHE A 72 -10.46 17.70 0.19
N THR A 73 -10.93 18.61 -0.67
CA THR A 73 -10.95 18.46 -2.15
C THR A 73 -9.59 18.12 -2.77
N LYS A 74 -8.48 18.50 -2.13
CA LYS A 74 -7.12 18.18 -2.58
C LYS A 74 -6.67 16.76 -2.22
N VAL A 75 -7.46 16.02 -1.43
CA VAL A 75 -7.18 14.64 -1.06
C VAL A 75 -7.98 13.72 -1.99
N LYS A 76 -7.37 13.32 -3.11
CA LYS A 76 -8.07 12.60 -4.20
C LYS A 76 -8.16 11.09 -4.01
N ASP A 77 -7.50 10.52 -3.02
CA ASP A 77 -7.28 9.08 -2.91
C ASP A 77 -7.70 8.51 -1.56
N LYS A 78 -7.71 7.18 -1.49
CA LYS A 78 -7.89 6.46 -0.22
C LYS A 78 -6.63 6.61 0.62
N VAL A 79 -6.63 7.58 1.53
CA VAL A 79 -5.56 7.86 2.49
C VAL A 79 -5.97 7.42 3.88
N ASP A 80 -5.02 7.21 4.77
CA ASP A 80 -5.31 6.89 6.17
C ASP A 80 -6.02 8.04 6.86
N PHE A 81 -6.96 7.72 7.72
CA PHE A 81 -7.86 8.68 8.34
C PHE A 81 -7.12 9.76 9.15
N CYS A 82 -6.06 9.40 9.88
CA CYS A 82 -5.24 10.36 10.62
C CYS A 82 -4.64 11.49 9.75
N THR A 83 -4.50 11.27 8.44
CA THR A 83 -3.96 12.25 7.47
C THR A 83 -4.70 13.60 7.52
N PHE A 84 -6.01 13.57 7.74
CA PHE A 84 -6.84 14.78 7.77
C PHE A 84 -6.50 15.69 8.96
N TRP A 85 -6.14 15.12 10.11
CA TRP A 85 -5.69 15.88 11.29
C TRP A 85 -4.34 16.54 11.06
N PHE A 86 -3.43 15.90 10.35
CA PHE A 86 -2.15 16.51 9.97
C PHE A 86 -2.35 17.79 9.15
N ARG A 87 -3.31 17.78 8.21
CA ARG A 87 -3.64 18.96 7.42
C ARG A 87 -4.26 20.05 8.29
N LEU A 88 -5.30 19.73 9.05
CA LEU A 88 -5.97 20.71 9.92
C LEU A 88 -4.99 21.32 10.92
N SER A 89 -4.14 20.52 11.53
CA SER A 89 -3.13 21.02 12.47
C SER A 89 -2.18 22.01 11.79
N HIS A 90 -1.73 21.69 10.56
CA HIS A 90 -0.85 22.61 9.83
C HIS A 90 -1.56 23.93 9.48
N ASP A 91 -2.83 23.86 9.09
CA ASP A 91 -3.61 25.05 8.74
C ASP A 91 -3.90 25.94 9.98
N HIS A 92 -3.98 25.34 11.19
CA HIS A 92 -4.39 26.03 12.42
C HIS A 92 -3.26 26.42 13.38
N ILE A 93 -2.03 25.87 13.22
CA ILE A 93 -0.89 26.38 13.99
C ILE A 93 -0.53 27.81 13.59
N ASN A 94 -0.20 28.63 14.58
CA ASN A 94 0.33 29.98 14.37
C ASN A 94 1.69 29.94 13.66
N GLN A 95 2.15 31.10 13.16
CA GLN A 95 3.42 31.19 12.43
C GLN A 95 4.62 30.72 13.27
N ASN A 96 4.61 30.98 14.59
CA ASN A 96 5.64 30.54 15.53
C ASN A 96 5.24 29.22 16.25
N GLY A 97 4.08 28.67 15.92
CA GLY A 97 3.52 27.49 16.58
C GLY A 97 4.15 26.19 16.11
N ARG A 98 3.88 25.14 16.86
CA ARG A 98 4.33 23.77 16.59
C ARG A 98 3.19 22.78 16.66
N ALA A 99 3.24 21.74 15.83
CA ALA A 99 2.34 20.62 15.93
C ALA A 99 3.12 19.31 16.07
N GLY A 100 2.56 18.39 16.87
CA GLY A 100 3.10 17.05 17.05
C GLY A 100 1.99 16.02 17.06
N LEU A 101 1.94 15.14 16.05
CA LEU A 101 0.90 14.12 15.92
C LEU A 101 1.49 12.73 15.79
N VAL A 102 0.72 11.78 16.32
CA VAL A 102 0.93 10.35 16.06
C VAL A 102 0.12 9.96 14.83
N GLY A 103 0.73 9.27 13.89
CA GLY A 103 0.05 8.71 12.72
C GLY A 103 0.46 7.27 12.50
N THR A 104 -0.25 6.54 11.66
CA THR A 104 0.22 5.25 11.20
C THR A 104 1.53 5.42 10.42
N ASN A 105 2.40 4.42 10.38
CA ASN A 105 3.67 4.51 9.63
C ASN A 105 3.47 4.77 8.12
N THR A 106 2.27 4.58 7.60
CA THR A 106 1.90 4.93 6.22
C THR A 106 1.87 6.44 5.97
N ILE A 107 1.87 7.28 7.04
CA ILE A 107 1.92 8.74 6.92
C ILE A 107 3.17 9.22 6.16
N SER A 108 4.25 8.46 6.20
CA SER A 108 5.49 8.72 5.48
C SER A 108 5.54 8.08 4.09
N GLN A 109 4.43 7.49 3.60
CA GLN A 109 4.42 6.62 2.43
C GLN A 109 3.27 6.92 1.48
N GLY A 110 3.52 6.77 0.18
CA GLY A 110 2.50 6.78 -0.87
C GLY A 110 1.55 7.96 -0.80
N LYS A 111 0.25 7.69 -0.91
CA LYS A 111 -0.81 8.70 -0.97
C LYS A 111 -1.07 9.42 0.35
N SER A 112 -0.92 8.71 1.47
CA SER A 112 -1.04 9.31 2.81
C SER A 112 0.05 10.34 3.04
N ARG A 113 1.30 10.07 2.62
CA ARG A 113 2.40 11.06 2.67
C ARG A 113 2.08 12.29 1.84
N ILE A 114 1.65 12.11 0.58
CA ILE A 114 1.30 13.24 -0.31
C ILE A 114 0.22 14.11 0.31
N ALA A 115 -0.78 13.49 0.90
CA ALA A 115 -1.90 14.22 1.48
C ALA A 115 -1.59 14.86 2.85
N SER A 116 -0.51 14.49 3.52
CA SER A 116 -0.13 14.99 4.85
C SER A 116 1.25 15.65 4.86
N LEU A 117 2.33 14.88 4.90
CA LEU A 117 3.68 15.41 5.09
C LEU A 117 4.17 16.23 3.89
N ASP A 118 3.88 15.81 2.65
CA ASP A 118 4.19 16.61 1.47
C ASP A 118 3.39 17.91 1.50
N PHE A 119 2.09 17.87 1.85
CA PHE A 119 1.27 19.07 2.01
C PHE A 119 1.84 20.03 3.06
N ILE A 120 2.26 19.53 4.23
CA ILE A 120 2.86 20.34 5.29
C ILE A 120 4.09 21.06 4.76
N VAL A 121 5.01 20.34 4.13
CA VAL A 121 6.27 20.92 3.64
C VAL A 121 6.04 21.87 2.47
N GLU A 122 5.12 21.57 1.56
CA GLU A 122 4.75 22.42 0.42
C GLU A 122 4.06 23.72 0.85
N ASN A 123 3.43 23.75 2.03
CA ASN A 123 2.81 24.94 2.61
C ASN A 123 3.67 25.61 3.71
N GLY A 124 4.99 25.43 3.65
CA GLY A 124 5.95 26.13 4.50
C GLY A 124 6.21 25.48 5.86
N GLY A 125 5.72 24.25 6.07
CA GLY A 125 6.04 23.49 7.27
C GLY A 125 7.43 22.85 7.21
N ILE A 126 8.07 22.72 8.35
CA ILE A 126 9.39 22.10 8.51
C ILE A 126 9.29 21.04 9.59
N ILE A 127 9.65 19.82 9.24
CA ILE A 127 9.69 18.70 10.19
C ILE A 127 10.95 18.87 11.05
N HIS A 128 10.75 19.13 12.34
CA HIS A 128 11.85 19.32 13.28
C HIS A 128 12.32 18.02 13.90
N GLU A 129 11.37 17.13 14.22
CA GLU A 129 11.66 15.90 14.89
C GLU A 129 10.67 14.83 14.43
N ALA A 130 11.15 13.60 14.25
CA ALA A 130 10.28 12.49 13.98
C ALA A 130 10.85 11.18 14.52
N ILE A 131 9.92 10.29 14.90
CA ILE A 131 10.15 8.84 15.00
C ILE A 131 9.57 8.24 13.72
N SER A 132 10.43 7.69 12.88
CA SER A 132 10.04 7.24 11.54
C SER A 132 9.09 6.05 11.60
N THR A 133 9.32 5.12 12.53
CA THR A 133 8.44 4.00 12.82
C THR A 133 8.75 3.37 14.17
N GLN A 134 7.73 3.02 14.91
CA GLN A 134 7.85 2.23 16.14
C GLN A 134 6.59 1.38 16.37
N PRO A 135 6.67 0.24 17.08
CA PRO A 135 5.49 -0.48 17.53
C PRO A 135 4.64 0.40 18.46
N TRP A 136 3.33 0.39 18.29
CA TRP A 136 2.42 1.06 19.22
C TRP A 136 2.25 0.21 20.47
N SER A 137 2.44 0.79 21.64
CA SER A 137 2.32 0.12 22.95
C SER A 137 0.85 -0.03 23.39
N GLY A 138 -0.02 -0.60 22.58
CA GLY A 138 -1.44 -0.78 22.88
C GLY A 138 -1.97 -2.10 22.34
N GLN A 139 -3.29 -2.33 22.49
CA GLN A 139 -3.95 -3.54 21.96
C GLN A 139 -3.93 -3.63 20.43
N ALA A 140 -3.70 -2.52 19.72
CA ALA A 140 -3.59 -2.49 18.26
C ALA A 140 -2.15 -2.87 17.86
N ASN A 141 -1.98 -3.98 17.16
CA ASN A 141 -0.70 -4.38 16.57
C ASN A 141 -0.38 -3.54 15.33
N VAL A 142 -0.11 -2.25 15.53
CA VAL A 142 0.19 -1.28 14.47
C VAL A 142 1.54 -0.61 14.71
N HIS A 143 2.20 -0.24 13.63
CA HIS A 143 3.38 0.62 13.68
C HIS A 143 2.95 2.07 13.45
N VAL A 144 3.51 2.97 14.24
CA VAL A 144 3.21 4.40 14.18
C VAL A 144 4.46 5.20 13.86
N SER A 145 4.24 6.38 13.31
CA SER A 145 5.22 7.46 13.22
C SER A 145 4.76 8.60 14.13
N ILE A 146 5.71 9.28 14.78
CA ILE A 146 5.46 10.50 15.54
C ILE A 146 6.15 11.62 14.79
N VAL A 147 5.44 12.69 14.48
CA VAL A 147 5.99 13.77 13.66
C VAL A 147 5.72 15.11 14.33
N ASN A 148 6.78 15.87 14.58
CA ASN A 148 6.76 17.22 15.11
C ASN A 148 7.21 18.21 14.03
N TRP A 149 6.41 19.23 13.77
CA TRP A 149 6.71 20.27 12.77
C TRP A 149 6.29 21.67 13.24
N GLY A 150 6.77 22.66 12.54
CA GLY A 150 6.37 24.05 12.70
C GLY A 150 6.57 24.82 11.39
N LYS A 151 6.38 26.15 11.42
CA LYS A 151 6.56 27.03 10.25
C LYS A 151 7.86 27.85 10.32
N GLN A 152 8.62 27.73 11.41
CA GLN A 152 9.91 28.37 11.59
C GLN A 152 11.06 27.40 11.41
N ASN A 153 12.18 27.89 10.88
CA ASN A 153 13.40 27.09 10.78
C ASN A 153 13.91 26.70 12.17
N SER A 154 14.38 25.48 12.28
CA SER A 154 15.11 24.98 13.44
C SER A 154 16.50 24.55 13.01
N GLN A 155 17.49 24.89 13.83
CA GLN A 155 18.87 24.45 13.59
C GLN A 155 19.09 22.99 14.03
N ASP A 156 18.22 22.49 14.91
CA ASP A 156 18.32 21.15 15.46
C ASP A 156 17.16 20.29 14.92
N LEU A 157 17.53 19.29 14.11
CA LEU A 157 16.61 18.32 13.56
C LEU A 157 16.94 16.93 14.13
N TYR A 158 15.92 16.19 14.56
CA TYR A 158 16.08 14.86 15.14
C TYR A 158 15.23 13.83 14.42
N LEU A 159 15.85 12.75 13.97
CA LEU A 159 15.16 11.60 13.39
C LEU A 159 15.58 10.33 14.15
N ASP A 160 14.58 9.59 14.68
CA ASP A 160 14.81 8.39 15.48
C ASP A 160 15.81 8.63 16.63
N ASN A 161 15.63 9.76 17.35
CA ASN A 161 16.47 10.24 18.45
C ASN A 161 17.93 10.58 18.06
N ARG A 162 18.21 10.76 16.77
CA ARG A 162 19.55 11.14 16.29
C ARG A 162 19.50 12.52 15.64
N ARG A 163 20.46 13.36 15.95
CA ARG A 163 20.61 14.66 15.27
C ARG A 163 20.97 14.44 13.81
N VAL A 164 20.26 15.11 12.90
CA VAL A 164 20.41 14.96 11.46
C VAL A 164 20.44 16.34 10.78
N SER A 165 20.97 16.39 9.57
CA SER A 165 21.02 17.64 8.79
C SER A 165 19.71 17.96 8.06
N ARG A 166 18.87 16.98 7.85
CA ARG A 166 17.55 17.12 7.19
C ARG A 166 16.64 15.95 7.49
N ILE A 167 15.34 16.21 7.40
CA ILE A 167 14.28 15.19 7.43
C ILE A 167 13.37 15.44 6.22
N ASN A 168 13.25 14.46 5.33
CA ASN A 168 12.32 14.55 4.21
C ASN A 168 10.93 14.01 4.59
N THR A 169 9.95 14.17 3.71
CA THR A 169 8.57 13.74 3.94
C THR A 169 8.38 12.22 3.97
N SER A 170 9.38 11.45 3.59
CA SER A 170 9.43 10.00 3.82
C SER A 170 10.03 9.63 5.18
N LEU A 171 10.26 10.61 6.05
CA LEU A 171 10.91 10.49 7.36
C LEU A 171 12.27 9.78 7.24
N LYS A 172 13.10 10.27 6.32
CA LYS A 172 14.45 9.79 6.05
C LYS A 172 15.41 10.97 5.89
N THR A 173 16.70 10.70 6.06
CA THR A 173 17.79 11.67 5.84
C THR A 173 18.32 11.67 4.41
N THR A 174 17.93 10.68 3.59
CA THR A 174 18.35 10.53 2.20
C THR A 174 17.78 11.61 1.28
N ALA A 175 18.25 11.66 0.03
CA ALA A 175 17.69 12.57 -0.97
C ALA A 175 16.16 12.41 -1.07
N ASP A 176 15.48 13.53 -1.17
CA ASP A 176 14.04 13.51 -1.40
C ASP A 176 13.73 13.15 -2.86
N ILE A 177 13.18 11.97 -3.04
CA ILE A 177 12.78 11.45 -4.35
C ILE A 177 11.24 11.47 -4.53
N SER A 178 10.52 12.13 -3.64
CA SER A 178 9.05 12.20 -3.66
C SER A 178 8.51 12.85 -4.95
N ARG A 179 9.27 13.76 -5.53
CA ARG A 179 8.93 14.50 -6.76
C ARG A 179 9.38 13.80 -8.04
N SER A 180 9.96 12.59 -7.96
CA SER A 180 10.38 11.86 -9.16
C SER A 180 9.19 11.53 -10.05
N LYS A 181 9.35 11.78 -11.34
CA LYS A 181 8.32 11.54 -12.36
C LYS A 181 8.62 10.23 -13.09
N ARG A 182 7.56 9.58 -13.57
CA ARG A 182 7.72 8.41 -14.45
C ARG A 182 8.37 8.85 -15.76
N ILE A 183 9.34 8.08 -16.20
CA ILE A 183 9.95 8.27 -17.52
C ILE A 183 8.94 7.80 -18.57
N SER A 184 8.54 8.70 -19.47
CA SER A 184 7.53 8.42 -20.50
C SER A 184 7.92 7.28 -21.44
N ALA A 185 9.20 7.15 -21.77
CA ALA A 185 9.72 6.05 -22.59
C ALA A 185 9.53 4.65 -21.98
N ASN A 186 9.29 4.56 -20.67
CA ASN A 186 9.06 3.28 -19.98
C ASN A 186 7.56 2.95 -19.83
N LEU A 187 6.67 3.80 -20.34
CA LEU A 187 5.24 3.50 -20.33
C LEU A 187 4.96 2.33 -21.28
N GLY A 188 4.13 1.39 -20.82
CA GLY A 188 3.79 0.20 -21.61
C GLY A 188 4.82 -0.93 -21.58
N ASN A 189 5.90 -0.82 -20.80
CA ASN A 189 6.94 -1.84 -20.70
C ASN A 189 6.89 -2.62 -19.38
N CYS A 190 6.16 -2.15 -18.37
CA CYS A 190 6.10 -2.80 -17.06
C CYS A 190 4.65 -3.00 -16.60
N PHE A 191 4.32 -4.23 -16.22
CA PHE A 191 2.96 -4.65 -15.92
C PHE A 191 2.88 -5.43 -14.61
N GLU A 192 1.66 -5.62 -14.13
CA GLU A 192 1.32 -6.66 -13.15
C GLU A 192 0.84 -7.91 -13.86
N GLY A 193 1.13 -9.08 -13.30
CA GLY A 193 0.60 -10.33 -13.80
C GLY A 193 -0.90 -10.52 -13.51
N VAL A 194 -1.42 -11.65 -13.97
CA VAL A 194 -2.84 -12.01 -13.90
C VAL A 194 -3.23 -12.38 -12.47
N LYS A 195 -4.43 -11.97 -12.04
CA LYS A 195 -5.02 -12.36 -10.76
C LYS A 195 -6.19 -13.32 -10.97
N PRO A 196 -6.01 -14.63 -10.84
CA PRO A 196 -7.06 -15.62 -11.15
C PRO A 196 -8.27 -15.52 -10.21
N THR A 197 -8.10 -15.13 -8.96
CA THR A 197 -9.15 -15.01 -7.94
C THR A 197 -10.08 -16.22 -7.90
N GLY A 198 -9.58 -17.31 -7.33
CA GLY A 198 -10.27 -18.60 -7.18
C GLY A 198 -9.28 -19.75 -7.27
N LYS A 199 -9.31 -20.65 -6.29
CA LYS A 199 -8.38 -21.79 -6.25
C LYS A 199 -8.62 -22.76 -7.43
N GLY A 200 -9.83 -22.85 -7.92
CA GLY A 200 -10.20 -23.75 -9.02
C GLY A 200 -9.54 -23.45 -10.37
N PHE A 201 -8.96 -22.24 -10.55
CA PHE A 201 -8.15 -21.95 -11.74
C PHE A 201 -6.74 -22.55 -11.67
N LEU A 202 -6.25 -22.84 -10.47
CA LEU A 202 -4.89 -23.34 -10.29
C LEU A 202 -4.89 -24.86 -10.22
N VAL A 203 -4.03 -25.48 -11.01
CA VAL A 203 -3.87 -26.91 -11.09
C VAL A 203 -2.43 -27.33 -10.80
N SER A 204 -2.26 -28.53 -10.30
CA SER A 204 -0.94 -29.12 -10.13
C SER A 204 -0.34 -29.50 -11.47
N GLU A 205 0.98 -29.62 -11.52
CA GLU A 205 1.67 -30.10 -12.71
C GLU A 205 1.20 -31.50 -13.14
N LYS A 206 0.89 -32.37 -12.18
CA LYS A 206 0.36 -33.72 -12.47
C LYS A 206 -0.99 -33.67 -13.18
N GLU A 207 -1.90 -32.83 -12.70
CA GLU A 207 -3.22 -32.64 -13.34
C GLU A 207 -3.08 -32.01 -14.72
N ALA A 208 -2.28 -30.95 -14.84
CA ALA A 208 -2.06 -30.32 -16.14
C ALA A 208 -1.51 -31.31 -17.15
N ASN A 209 -0.49 -32.11 -16.78
CA ASN A 209 0.09 -33.11 -17.64
C ASN A 209 -0.89 -34.22 -18.00
N TYR A 210 -1.77 -34.61 -17.08
CA TYR A 210 -2.83 -35.57 -17.36
C TYR A 210 -3.81 -35.02 -18.40
N TRP A 211 -4.29 -33.80 -18.26
CA TRP A 211 -5.20 -33.15 -19.19
C TRP A 211 -4.57 -32.84 -20.56
N LEU A 212 -3.28 -32.46 -20.59
CA LEU A 212 -2.55 -32.27 -21.84
C LEU A 212 -2.39 -33.58 -22.64
N LYS A 213 -2.25 -34.73 -21.95
CA LYS A 213 -2.21 -36.04 -22.58
C LYS A 213 -3.60 -36.52 -23.04
N SER A 214 -4.66 -36.13 -22.33
CA SER A 214 -6.04 -36.53 -22.69
C SER A 214 -6.55 -35.79 -23.95
N SER A 215 -6.14 -34.53 -24.13
CA SER A 215 -6.45 -33.75 -25.32
C SER A 215 -5.37 -32.70 -25.57
N ILE A 216 -4.82 -32.68 -26.77
CA ILE A 216 -3.82 -31.71 -27.20
C ILE A 216 -4.39 -30.27 -27.20
N GLN A 217 -5.68 -30.08 -27.41
CA GLN A 217 -6.37 -28.79 -27.40
C GLN A 217 -6.29 -28.11 -26.04
N ASN A 218 -6.12 -28.86 -24.95
CA ASN A 218 -5.96 -28.30 -23.61
C ASN A 218 -4.72 -27.42 -23.50
N SER A 219 -3.74 -27.53 -24.39
CA SER A 219 -2.58 -26.64 -24.46
C SER A 219 -2.94 -25.18 -24.75
N ASP A 220 -4.12 -24.93 -25.33
CA ASP A 220 -4.58 -23.55 -25.59
C ASP A 220 -4.90 -22.81 -24.32
N ILE A 221 -5.40 -23.49 -23.31
CA ILE A 221 -5.95 -22.92 -22.08
C ILE A 221 -5.14 -23.26 -20.82
N LEU A 222 -4.29 -24.28 -20.87
CA LEU A 222 -3.40 -24.66 -19.78
C LEU A 222 -2.03 -23.99 -19.95
N LYS A 223 -1.68 -23.13 -19.02
CA LYS A 223 -0.39 -22.40 -19.05
C LYS A 223 0.39 -22.63 -17.76
N PRO A 224 1.72 -22.83 -17.85
CA PRO A 224 2.56 -22.77 -16.65
C PRO A 224 2.40 -21.40 -15.98
N PHE A 225 2.23 -21.35 -14.65
CA PHE A 225 1.88 -20.15 -13.91
C PHE A 225 3.03 -19.68 -13.01
N SER A 226 3.71 -18.61 -13.43
CA SER A 226 4.84 -18.05 -12.71
C SER A 226 4.39 -17.12 -11.58
N ASP A 227 4.61 -17.54 -10.35
CA ASP A 227 4.32 -16.75 -9.15
C ASP A 227 5.60 -16.39 -8.36
N ALA A 228 5.48 -15.45 -7.43
CA ALA A 228 6.62 -15.02 -6.61
C ALA A 228 7.28 -16.18 -5.87
N LYS A 229 6.51 -17.18 -5.44
CA LYS A 229 7.04 -18.35 -4.72
C LYS A 229 7.89 -19.23 -5.63
N SER A 230 7.47 -19.45 -6.86
CA SER A 230 8.27 -20.19 -7.84
C SER A 230 9.62 -19.51 -8.11
N LEU A 231 9.65 -18.17 -8.13
CA LEU A 231 10.87 -17.40 -8.35
C LEU A 231 11.84 -17.41 -7.15
N THR A 232 11.32 -17.52 -5.93
CA THR A 232 12.16 -17.48 -4.71
C THR A 232 12.59 -18.86 -4.22
N ASP A 233 11.78 -19.88 -4.46
CA ASP A 233 11.96 -21.22 -3.91
C ASP A 233 12.60 -22.21 -4.92
N SER A 234 12.75 -21.79 -6.18
CA SER A 234 13.37 -22.61 -7.22
C SER A 234 14.58 -21.90 -7.85
N PRO A 235 15.74 -22.52 -7.89
CA PRO A 235 16.93 -21.96 -8.53
C PRO A 235 16.72 -21.64 -10.02
N SER A 236 15.90 -22.40 -10.70
CA SER A 236 15.56 -22.20 -12.13
C SER A 236 14.41 -21.23 -12.36
N GLY A 237 13.69 -20.80 -11.31
CA GLY A 237 12.48 -20.00 -11.44
C GLY A 237 11.29 -20.71 -12.13
N GLN A 238 11.39 -22.02 -12.31
CA GLN A 238 10.36 -22.80 -13.03
C GLN A 238 9.02 -22.81 -12.29
N PRO A 239 7.91 -22.62 -13.00
CA PRO A 239 6.58 -22.70 -12.42
C PRO A 239 6.30 -24.09 -11.84
N ARG A 240 5.76 -24.11 -10.62
CA ARG A 240 5.32 -25.34 -9.95
C ARG A 240 3.84 -25.60 -10.10
N ARG A 241 3.12 -24.66 -10.66
CA ARG A 241 1.66 -24.71 -10.84
C ARG A 241 1.31 -24.30 -12.25
N TRP A 242 0.16 -24.74 -12.67
CA TRP A 242 -0.45 -24.38 -13.93
C TRP A 242 -1.74 -23.61 -13.67
N ILE A 243 -2.20 -22.88 -14.66
CA ILE A 243 -3.45 -22.13 -14.62
C ILE A 243 -4.34 -22.50 -15.79
N ILE A 244 -5.62 -22.61 -15.51
CA ILE A 244 -6.66 -22.68 -16.54
C ILE A 244 -7.00 -21.26 -16.97
N ASP A 245 -6.73 -20.91 -18.20
CA ASP A 245 -6.88 -19.56 -18.74
C ASP A 245 -7.82 -19.52 -19.94
N PHE A 246 -9.08 -19.21 -19.68
CA PHE A 246 -10.10 -19.03 -20.71
C PHE A 246 -10.13 -17.62 -21.31
N HIS A 247 -9.07 -16.82 -21.16
CA HIS A 247 -9.02 -15.49 -21.72
C HIS A 247 -9.23 -15.50 -23.23
N GLY A 248 -10.15 -14.65 -23.74
CA GLY A 248 -10.49 -14.58 -25.16
C GLY A 248 -11.46 -15.65 -25.65
N LYS A 249 -11.89 -16.59 -24.77
CA LYS A 249 -12.85 -17.64 -25.12
C LYS A 249 -14.28 -17.26 -24.73
N SER A 250 -15.24 -17.51 -25.60
CA SER A 250 -16.66 -17.45 -25.26
C SER A 250 -17.03 -18.52 -24.24
N LEU A 251 -18.26 -18.56 -23.75
CA LEU A 251 -18.72 -19.61 -22.84
C LEU A 251 -18.79 -20.98 -23.59
N GLU A 252 -19.23 -20.94 -24.82
CA GLU A 252 -19.35 -22.11 -25.69
C GLU A 252 -17.97 -22.70 -26.01
N GLU A 253 -17.04 -21.86 -26.48
CA GLU A 253 -15.64 -22.27 -26.72
C GLU A 253 -14.96 -22.82 -25.47
N ALA A 254 -15.20 -22.20 -24.30
CA ALA A 254 -14.62 -22.69 -23.04
C ALA A 254 -15.19 -24.03 -22.63
N SER A 255 -16.49 -24.31 -22.89
CA SER A 255 -17.14 -25.56 -22.54
C SER A 255 -16.62 -26.76 -23.33
N ALA A 256 -15.99 -26.53 -24.49
CA ALA A 256 -15.36 -27.58 -25.29
C ALA A 256 -14.14 -28.22 -24.59
N TYR A 257 -13.55 -27.56 -23.60
CA TYR A 257 -12.45 -28.10 -22.77
C TYR A 257 -13.02 -28.80 -21.52
N GLU A 258 -13.65 -29.94 -21.71
CA GLU A 258 -14.51 -30.63 -20.73
C GLU A 258 -13.95 -30.63 -19.29
N GLN A 259 -12.79 -31.24 -19.09
CA GLN A 259 -12.23 -31.43 -17.74
C GLN A 259 -11.82 -30.10 -17.07
N PRO A 260 -11.04 -29.20 -17.70
CA PRO A 260 -10.73 -27.86 -17.15
C PRO A 260 -11.98 -27.02 -16.93
N PHE A 261 -12.97 -27.09 -17.82
CA PHE A 261 -14.21 -26.32 -17.69
C PHE A 261 -15.04 -26.78 -16.50
N GLU A 262 -15.27 -28.10 -16.35
CA GLU A 262 -16.03 -28.66 -15.23
C GLU A 262 -15.35 -28.33 -13.87
N ARG A 263 -14.02 -28.33 -13.80
CA ARG A 263 -13.32 -27.89 -12.60
C ARG A 263 -13.62 -26.45 -12.25
N VAL A 264 -13.48 -25.55 -13.21
CA VAL A 264 -13.75 -24.09 -12.95
C VAL A 264 -15.23 -23.87 -12.64
N LYS A 265 -16.13 -24.57 -13.30
CA LYS A 265 -17.56 -24.52 -13.05
C LYS A 265 -17.92 -25.02 -11.64
N THR A 266 -17.31 -26.07 -11.17
CA THR A 266 -17.59 -26.66 -9.85
C THR A 266 -16.93 -25.85 -8.71
N GLU A 267 -15.68 -25.41 -8.87
CA GLU A 267 -14.93 -24.80 -7.78
C GLU A 267 -15.00 -23.26 -7.76
N VAL A 268 -15.21 -22.61 -8.90
CA VAL A 268 -15.17 -21.14 -9.00
C VAL A 268 -16.56 -20.53 -9.11
N LYS A 269 -17.42 -21.07 -9.96
CA LYS A 269 -18.74 -20.50 -10.24
C LYS A 269 -19.59 -20.27 -8.98
N PRO A 270 -19.73 -21.22 -8.03
CA PRO A 270 -20.55 -21.02 -6.83
C PRO A 270 -20.08 -19.89 -5.91
N GLN A 271 -18.76 -19.65 -5.90
CA GLN A 271 -18.19 -18.56 -5.13
C GLN A 271 -18.44 -17.21 -5.80
N ARG A 272 -18.41 -17.18 -7.13
CA ARG A 272 -18.62 -15.97 -7.92
C ARG A 272 -20.06 -15.53 -8.03
N GLU A 273 -20.99 -16.46 -8.02
CA GLU A 273 -22.44 -16.18 -8.00
C GLU A 273 -22.86 -15.37 -6.76
N LYS A 274 -22.12 -15.50 -5.65
CA LYS A 274 -22.31 -14.71 -4.41
C LYS A 274 -21.65 -13.34 -4.46
N ASN A 275 -20.94 -12.97 -5.52
CA ASN A 275 -20.25 -11.69 -5.60
C ASN A 275 -21.25 -10.56 -5.87
N ARG A 276 -20.97 -9.38 -5.29
CA ARG A 276 -21.78 -8.17 -5.52
C ARG A 276 -21.62 -7.60 -6.93
N ASP A 277 -20.45 -7.78 -7.54
CA ASP A 277 -20.15 -7.31 -8.88
C ASP A 277 -20.79 -8.20 -9.95
N GLN A 278 -21.67 -7.62 -10.76
CA GLN A 278 -22.42 -8.32 -11.82
C GLN A 278 -21.49 -8.92 -12.86
N LYS A 279 -20.46 -8.17 -13.29
CA LYS A 279 -19.49 -8.69 -14.29
C LYS A 279 -18.76 -9.93 -13.80
N THR A 280 -18.40 -9.96 -12.51
CA THR A 280 -17.76 -11.13 -11.91
C THR A 280 -18.69 -12.36 -11.88
N ARG A 281 -20.00 -12.16 -11.70
CA ARG A 281 -20.99 -13.27 -11.77
C ARG A 281 -21.16 -13.78 -13.19
N GLU A 282 -21.32 -12.87 -14.13
CA GLU A 282 -21.58 -13.19 -15.54
C GLU A 282 -20.37 -13.85 -16.21
N TYR A 283 -19.17 -13.31 -15.99
CA TYR A 283 -17.93 -13.82 -16.57
C TYR A 283 -17.16 -14.71 -15.56
N TRP A 284 -17.86 -15.54 -14.81
CA TRP A 284 -17.30 -16.38 -13.74
C TRP A 284 -16.10 -17.25 -14.17
N ARG A 285 -16.03 -17.64 -15.45
CA ARG A 285 -14.95 -18.45 -16.03
C ARG A 285 -13.68 -17.65 -16.32
N LEU A 286 -13.74 -16.32 -16.31
CA LEU A 286 -12.60 -15.46 -16.65
C LEU A 286 -11.92 -14.90 -15.41
N SER A 287 -10.64 -14.59 -15.53
CA SER A 287 -9.94 -13.81 -14.51
C SER A 287 -10.52 -12.40 -14.44
N PRO A 288 -10.82 -11.85 -13.23
CA PRO A 288 -11.32 -10.48 -13.09
C PRO A 288 -10.30 -9.41 -13.50
N ARG A 289 -9.04 -9.79 -13.58
CA ARG A 289 -7.94 -8.92 -14.05
C ARG A 289 -7.10 -9.66 -15.09
N PRO A 290 -7.60 -9.75 -16.33
CA PRO A 290 -6.98 -10.55 -17.38
C PRO A 290 -5.69 -9.95 -17.95
N ARG A 291 -5.43 -8.65 -17.74
CA ARG A 291 -4.22 -7.94 -18.17
C ARG A 291 -3.98 -8.01 -19.70
N PRO A 292 -4.91 -7.56 -20.53
CA PRO A 292 -4.76 -7.65 -21.99
C PRO A 292 -3.51 -6.97 -22.52
N GLU A 293 -3.21 -5.75 -22.05
CA GLU A 293 -2.01 -4.99 -22.46
C GLU A 293 -0.71 -5.75 -22.16
N MET A 294 -0.61 -6.35 -20.98
CA MET A 294 0.53 -7.18 -20.60
C MET A 294 0.67 -8.39 -21.54
N ARG A 295 -0.45 -9.08 -21.83
CA ARG A 295 -0.47 -10.25 -22.71
C ARG A 295 0.00 -9.91 -24.12
N GLU A 296 -0.48 -8.82 -24.69
CA GLU A 296 -0.04 -8.37 -26.02
C GLU A 296 1.45 -7.97 -26.00
N ALA A 297 1.92 -7.31 -24.95
CA ALA A 297 3.32 -6.91 -24.86
C ALA A 297 4.29 -8.11 -24.78
N ILE A 298 3.94 -9.17 -24.04
CA ILE A 298 4.79 -10.36 -23.91
C ILE A 298 4.64 -11.36 -25.08
N LYS A 299 3.52 -11.33 -25.79
CA LYS A 299 3.22 -12.25 -26.90
C LYS A 299 4.25 -12.17 -28.04
N LEU A 300 4.82 -11.00 -28.26
CA LEU A 300 5.81 -10.75 -29.31
C LEU A 300 7.24 -11.12 -28.88
N GLN A 301 7.44 -11.51 -27.63
CA GLN A 301 8.75 -11.84 -27.07
C GLN A 301 8.93 -13.37 -27.02
N LYS A 302 10.16 -13.84 -27.05
CA LYS A 302 10.51 -15.23 -26.71
C LYS A 302 10.62 -15.40 -25.19
N LYS A 303 11.06 -14.36 -24.53
CA LYS A 303 11.23 -14.27 -23.08
C LYS A 303 10.79 -12.90 -22.59
N TYR A 304 10.52 -12.77 -21.30
CA TYR A 304 10.32 -11.49 -20.61
C TYR A 304 10.96 -11.57 -19.23
N PHE A 305 11.21 -10.42 -18.59
CA PHE A 305 11.77 -10.41 -17.25
C PHE A 305 10.68 -10.29 -16.20
N ILE A 306 10.87 -11.01 -15.10
CA ILE A 306 9.90 -11.05 -14.01
C ILE A 306 10.61 -10.84 -12.66
N ASN A 307 9.93 -10.14 -11.76
CA ASN A 307 10.40 -9.84 -10.40
C ASN A 307 9.28 -10.10 -9.40
N PRO A 308 9.53 -10.73 -8.24
CA PRO A 308 8.54 -10.85 -7.18
C PRO A 308 8.10 -9.48 -6.69
N ARG A 309 6.79 -9.23 -6.57
CA ARG A 309 6.24 -7.96 -6.08
C ARG A 309 6.64 -7.67 -4.63
N LEU A 310 6.75 -8.72 -3.83
CA LEU A 310 7.21 -8.67 -2.44
C LEU A 310 8.31 -9.72 -2.27
N SER A 311 9.52 -9.26 -2.02
CA SER A 311 10.68 -10.13 -1.81
C SER A 311 11.71 -9.45 -0.91
N LYS A 312 12.44 -10.26 -0.15
CA LYS A 312 13.64 -9.83 0.57
C LYS A 312 14.78 -9.53 -0.41
N TRP A 313 14.80 -10.25 -1.54
CA TRP A 313 15.84 -10.17 -2.55
C TRP A 313 15.33 -9.43 -3.79
N TYR A 314 16.15 -8.57 -4.32
CA TYR A 314 15.87 -7.83 -5.54
C TYR A 314 16.39 -8.66 -6.74
N VAL A 315 15.51 -9.46 -7.30
CA VAL A 315 15.85 -10.44 -8.34
C VAL A 315 14.94 -10.28 -9.54
N PHE A 316 15.54 -10.15 -10.73
CA PHE A 316 14.87 -10.28 -12.01
C PHE A 316 15.31 -11.56 -12.68
N LEU A 317 14.36 -12.33 -13.19
CA LEU A 317 14.63 -13.59 -13.91
C LEU A 317 14.04 -13.55 -15.32
N PRO A 318 14.74 -14.05 -16.33
CA PRO A 318 14.17 -14.29 -17.65
C PRO A 318 13.23 -15.52 -17.59
N ILE A 319 12.01 -15.34 -18.08
CA ILE A 319 10.97 -16.37 -18.11
C ILE A 319 10.50 -16.54 -19.56
N GLN A 320 10.14 -17.76 -19.96
CA GLN A 320 9.60 -18.05 -21.28
C GLN A 320 8.24 -17.33 -21.48
N ALA A 321 8.03 -16.77 -22.66
CA ALA A 321 6.83 -15.97 -22.95
C ALA A 321 5.50 -16.78 -22.88
N GLU A 322 5.56 -18.08 -23.00
CA GLU A 322 4.43 -19.00 -22.85
C GLU A 322 3.94 -19.15 -21.40
N TYR A 323 4.78 -18.78 -20.41
CA TYR A 323 4.40 -18.84 -19.01
C TYR A 323 3.56 -17.61 -18.65
N LEU A 324 2.44 -17.81 -17.95
CA LEU A 324 1.58 -16.72 -17.54
C LEU A 324 2.01 -16.18 -16.16
N PRO A 325 2.33 -14.90 -16.02
CA PRO A 325 2.77 -14.33 -14.76
C PRO A 325 1.60 -14.02 -13.83
N SER A 326 1.80 -14.30 -12.53
CA SER A 326 0.86 -14.01 -11.44
C SER A 326 0.90 -12.53 -11.03
N ASP A 327 -0.19 -12.02 -10.42
CA ASP A 327 -0.25 -10.70 -9.78
C ASP A 327 0.69 -10.54 -8.57
N SER A 328 1.30 -11.62 -8.09
CA SER A 328 2.39 -11.59 -7.11
C SER A 328 3.74 -11.16 -7.71
N THR A 329 3.78 -10.90 -9.01
CA THR A 329 4.99 -10.54 -9.76
C THR A 329 4.81 -9.25 -10.56
N LYS A 330 5.93 -8.64 -10.90
CA LYS A 330 6.04 -7.54 -11.86
C LYS A 330 6.70 -8.08 -13.12
N VAL A 331 6.16 -7.68 -14.26
CA VAL A 331 6.58 -8.11 -15.59
C VAL A 331 7.24 -6.96 -16.31
N VAL A 332 8.41 -7.18 -16.90
CA VAL A 332 9.04 -6.27 -17.83
C VAL A 332 9.05 -6.93 -19.22
N ALA A 333 8.27 -6.37 -20.14
CA ALA A 333 8.06 -6.91 -21.48
C ALA A 333 9.26 -6.59 -22.38
N SER A 334 10.38 -7.25 -22.12
CA SER A 334 11.61 -7.14 -22.91
C SER A 334 12.38 -8.45 -22.82
N GLU A 335 13.06 -8.81 -23.91
CA GLU A 335 14.02 -9.92 -23.95
C GLU A 335 15.48 -9.45 -24.04
N ASP A 336 15.69 -8.13 -24.02
CA ASP A 336 17.01 -7.51 -24.11
C ASP A 336 17.77 -7.63 -22.78
N PHE A 337 18.85 -8.39 -22.77
CA PHE A 337 19.71 -8.58 -21.59
C PHE A 337 20.42 -7.30 -21.14
N TYR A 338 20.53 -6.27 -21.99
CA TYR A 338 20.98 -4.94 -21.54
C TYR A 338 19.98 -4.36 -20.53
N ILE A 339 18.68 -4.49 -20.81
CA ILE A 339 17.62 -4.08 -19.87
C ILE A 339 17.71 -4.89 -18.56
N LEU A 340 17.97 -6.20 -18.64
CA LEU A 340 18.19 -7.02 -17.44
C LEU A 340 19.37 -6.53 -16.62
N GLY A 341 20.49 -6.19 -17.28
CA GLY A 341 21.67 -5.61 -16.63
C GLY A 341 21.36 -4.29 -15.92
N MET A 342 20.60 -3.42 -16.56
CA MET A 342 20.13 -2.17 -15.95
C MET A 342 19.25 -2.44 -14.72
N LEU A 343 18.26 -3.33 -14.83
CA LEU A 343 17.35 -3.71 -13.77
C LEU A 343 18.04 -4.35 -12.55
N THR A 344 19.11 -5.09 -12.77
CA THR A 344 19.89 -5.76 -11.71
C THR A 344 21.04 -4.91 -11.17
N SER A 345 21.28 -3.72 -11.75
CA SER A 345 22.34 -2.81 -11.33
C SER A 345 22.14 -2.30 -9.90
N GLU A 346 23.26 -1.98 -9.23
CA GLU A 346 23.23 -1.38 -7.89
C GLU A 346 22.49 -0.04 -7.88
N SER A 347 22.64 0.78 -8.93
CA SER A 347 21.95 2.05 -9.05
C SER A 347 20.42 1.87 -9.06
N HIS A 348 19.90 0.92 -9.84
CA HIS A 348 18.48 0.61 -9.86
C HIS A 348 18.00 0.00 -8.54
N ARG A 349 18.82 -0.82 -7.88
CA ARG A 349 18.52 -1.40 -6.57
C ARG A 349 18.39 -0.32 -5.49
N ILE A 350 19.32 0.64 -5.43
CA ILE A 350 19.27 1.78 -4.51
C ILE A 350 18.04 2.63 -4.77
N TRP A 351 17.76 2.95 -6.03
CA TRP A 351 16.57 3.69 -6.44
C TRP A 351 15.26 3.00 -6.02
N THR A 352 15.15 1.71 -6.30
CA THR A 352 13.98 0.92 -5.95
C THR A 352 13.77 0.85 -4.44
N ARG A 353 14.84 0.66 -3.66
CA ARG A 353 14.76 0.69 -2.18
C ARG A 353 14.28 2.04 -1.65
N ALA A 354 14.72 3.13 -2.26
CA ALA A 354 14.29 4.46 -1.87
C ALA A 354 12.81 4.70 -2.17
N GLN A 355 12.27 4.13 -3.27
CA GLN A 355 10.86 4.24 -3.69
C GLN A 355 9.95 3.19 -3.06
N SER A 356 10.49 2.07 -2.58
CA SER A 356 9.69 0.94 -2.12
C SER A 356 9.15 1.15 -0.71
N LEU A 357 7.93 0.65 -0.50
CA LEU A 357 7.37 0.46 0.82
C LEU A 357 8.13 -0.68 1.53
N VAL A 358 8.70 -0.39 2.69
CA VAL A 358 9.26 -1.44 3.55
C VAL A 358 8.10 -2.10 4.29
N VAL A 359 7.64 -3.24 3.79
CA VAL A 359 6.72 -4.10 4.55
C VAL A 359 7.54 -4.83 5.59
N GLN A 360 7.56 -4.31 6.82
CA GLN A 360 8.14 -5.04 7.94
C GLN A 360 7.27 -6.28 8.20
N LYS A 361 7.82 -7.46 7.95
CA LYS A 361 7.27 -8.70 8.53
C LYS A 361 7.53 -8.64 10.04
N THR A 362 6.48 -8.61 10.81
CA THR A 362 6.54 -8.97 12.23
C THR A 362 7.04 -10.42 12.29
N PHE A 363 8.28 -10.61 12.72
CA PHE A 363 8.73 -11.93 13.11
C PHE A 363 7.96 -12.30 14.38
N GLN A 364 6.99 -13.18 14.26
CA GLN A 364 6.52 -13.96 15.40
C GLN A 364 7.66 -14.94 15.73
N HIS A 365 8.27 -14.76 16.89
CA HIS A 365 9.08 -15.77 17.55
C HIS A 365 8.16 -16.78 18.23
#